data_d5f817e1298bbe57470fc757f87fedba
#
_entry.id   d5f817e1298bbe57470fc757f87fedba
#
_cell.length_a   1.000
_cell.length_b   1.000
_cell.length_c   1.000
_cell.angle_alpha   90.00
_cell.angle_beta   90.00
_cell.angle_gamma   90.00
#
_symmetry.space_group_name_H-M   'P 1'
#
loop_
_entity.id
_entity.type
_entity.pdbx_description
1 polymer ?
#
loop_
_entity_poly.entity_id
_entity_poly.type
_entity_poly.pdbx_seq_one_letter_code
_entity_poly.pdbx_strand_id
1 'polypeptide(L)'
;MSDYVTINIEDGVADVRLNRPEKLNAVDGKMFRAIVEAGESLKDRSDVRVAVLSGNGRSFCAGLDFSSFQAMESSSGENSENSAPIDLLEGRMTHMGQQAAWVWQELEIPVICALEGHALGAGFQNAMAPDIRIVHPDTNM
;
A
#
# COMPACT_ATOMS: atom_id res chain seq x y z
N MET A 1 14.56 -3.46 1.31
CA MET A 1 13.27 -2.79 1.03
C MET A 1 12.97 -2.92 -0.46
N SER A 2 11.74 -3.11 -0.81
CA SER A 2 11.30 -3.25 -2.20
C SER A 2 11.30 -1.88 -2.90
N ASP A 3 11.62 -1.84 -4.20
CA ASP A 3 11.50 -0.61 -5.01
C ASP A 3 10.03 -0.19 -5.26
N TYR A 4 9.06 -1.03 -4.87
CA TYR A 4 7.61 -0.80 -5.04
C TYR A 4 7.05 0.24 -4.08
N VAL A 5 7.68 0.45 -2.92
CA VAL A 5 7.36 1.51 -1.96
C VAL A 5 8.67 2.16 -1.52
N THR A 6 8.71 3.47 -1.57
CA THR A 6 9.86 4.26 -1.10
C THR A 6 9.50 4.97 0.20
N ILE A 7 10.47 5.09 1.10
CA ILE A 7 10.33 5.86 2.34
C ILE A 7 11.52 6.82 2.44
N ASN A 8 11.22 8.09 2.61
CA ASN A 8 12.20 9.10 3.00
C ASN A 8 11.78 9.72 4.33
N ILE A 9 12.72 9.79 5.28
CA ILE A 9 12.45 10.34 6.62
C ILE A 9 13.29 11.59 6.79
N GLU A 10 12.63 12.71 7.02
CA GLU A 10 13.25 14.00 7.24
C GLU A 10 12.43 14.79 8.27
N ASP A 11 13.09 15.38 9.25
CA ASP A 11 12.49 16.22 10.30
C ASP A 11 11.28 15.60 11.03
N GLY A 12 11.28 14.28 11.20
CA GLY A 12 10.21 13.54 11.85
C GLY A 12 9.03 13.19 10.96
N VAL A 13 9.11 13.47 9.66
CA VAL A 13 8.11 13.12 8.66
C VAL A 13 8.60 11.92 7.84
N ALA A 14 7.83 10.85 7.81
CA ALA A 14 8.03 9.74 6.90
C ALA A 14 7.21 9.95 5.62
N ASP A 15 7.87 10.32 4.53
CA ASP A 15 7.27 10.39 3.18
C ASP A 15 7.28 9.01 2.56
N VAL A 16 6.12 8.36 2.54
CA VAL A 16 5.91 6.99 2.04
C VAL A 16 5.21 7.06 0.70
N ARG A 17 5.83 6.53 -0.35
CA ARG A 17 5.24 6.59 -1.69
C ARG A 17 5.13 5.22 -2.34
N LEU A 18 3.94 4.91 -2.85
CA LEU A 18 3.76 3.82 -3.79
C LEU A 18 4.55 4.16 -5.06
N ASN A 19 5.40 3.24 -5.51
CA ASN A 19 6.39 3.53 -6.54
C ASN A 19 6.36 2.52 -7.70
N ARG A 20 5.23 2.52 -8.40
CA ARG A 20 5.02 1.77 -9.64
C ARG A 20 4.23 2.64 -10.63
N PRO A 21 4.72 3.87 -10.93
CA PRO A 21 3.95 4.88 -11.67
C PRO A 21 3.56 4.46 -13.08
N GLU A 22 4.35 3.61 -13.75
CA GLU A 22 4.07 3.06 -15.08
C GLU A 22 2.83 2.16 -15.13
N LYS A 23 2.40 1.63 -13.99
CA LYS A 23 1.19 0.84 -13.77
C LYS A 23 0.15 1.56 -12.93
N LEU A 24 0.24 2.89 -12.80
CA LEU A 24 -0.63 3.71 -11.93
C LEU A 24 -0.67 3.17 -10.49
N ASN A 25 0.44 2.66 -10.01
CA ASN A 25 0.59 2.02 -8.70
C ASN A 25 -0.38 0.86 -8.45
N ALA A 26 -0.78 0.15 -9.52
CA ALA A 26 -1.62 -1.03 -9.41
C ALA A 26 -0.97 -2.11 -8.53
N VAL A 27 -1.78 -2.78 -7.74
CA VAL A 27 -1.34 -3.69 -6.68
C VAL A 27 -1.29 -5.12 -7.17
N ASP A 28 -0.11 -5.72 -7.12
CA ASP A 28 0.16 -7.14 -7.25
C ASP A 28 0.64 -7.70 -5.89
N GLY A 29 0.99 -8.98 -5.84
CA GLY A 29 1.47 -9.63 -4.61
C GLY A 29 2.75 -8.99 -4.03
N LYS A 30 3.61 -8.42 -4.89
CA LYS A 30 4.83 -7.72 -4.45
C LYS A 30 4.51 -6.37 -3.84
N MET A 31 3.58 -5.62 -4.45
CA MET A 31 3.11 -4.34 -3.91
C MET A 31 2.41 -4.53 -2.57
N PHE A 32 1.57 -5.55 -2.40
CA PHE A 32 0.95 -5.85 -1.08
C PHE A 32 2.01 -6.04 0.00
N ARG A 33 3.02 -6.88 -0.26
CA ARG A 33 4.13 -7.11 0.69
C ARG A 33 4.91 -5.83 0.97
N ALA A 34 5.24 -5.06 -0.06
CA ALA A 34 5.98 -3.82 0.08
C ALA A 34 5.25 -2.78 0.94
N ILE A 35 3.92 -2.68 0.80
CA ILE A 35 3.09 -1.80 1.63
C ILE A 35 3.12 -2.25 3.10
N VAL A 36 2.95 -3.54 3.35
CA VAL A 36 3.02 -4.08 4.72
C VAL A 36 4.39 -3.85 5.34
N GLU A 37 5.47 -4.18 4.63
CA GLU A 37 6.85 -3.97 5.09
C GLU A 37 7.13 -2.49 5.39
N ALA A 38 6.63 -1.58 4.54
CA ALA A 38 6.77 -0.15 4.75
C ALA A 38 6.11 0.31 6.06
N GLY A 39 4.85 -0.08 6.30
CA GLY A 39 4.15 0.23 7.53
C GLY A 39 4.81 -0.39 8.76
N GLU A 40 5.20 -1.67 8.69
CA GLU A 40 5.89 -2.37 9.78
C GLU A 40 7.22 -1.67 10.15
N SER A 41 7.96 -1.19 9.14
CA SER A 41 9.24 -0.50 9.37
C SER A 41 9.11 0.81 10.16
N LEU A 42 7.92 1.39 10.23
CA LEU A 42 7.65 2.64 10.95
C LEU A 42 7.19 2.43 12.40
N LYS A 43 6.76 1.22 12.79
CA LYS A 43 6.18 0.95 14.11
C LYS A 43 7.11 1.30 15.28
N ASP A 44 8.40 1.00 15.15
CA ASP A 44 9.38 1.18 16.23
C ASP A 44 10.30 2.40 16.01
N ARG A 45 9.91 3.33 15.12
CA ARG A 45 10.69 4.51 14.78
C ARG A 45 10.36 5.69 15.69
N SER A 46 11.17 5.88 16.72
CA SER A 46 11.03 7.02 17.65
C SER A 46 11.38 8.39 17.04
N ASP A 47 12.05 8.40 15.89
CA ASP A 47 12.40 9.59 15.12
C ASP A 47 11.31 10.04 14.15
N VAL A 48 10.22 9.24 13.98
CA VAL A 48 9.08 9.56 13.11
C VAL A 48 7.89 10.01 13.97
N ARG A 49 7.29 11.14 13.62
CA ARG A 49 6.13 11.72 14.31
C ARG A 49 4.86 11.72 13.47
N VAL A 50 4.98 11.58 12.15
CA VAL A 50 3.88 11.52 11.21
C VAL A 50 4.33 10.78 9.95
N ALA A 51 3.44 10.01 9.36
CA ALA A 51 3.63 9.42 8.04
C ALA A 51 2.71 10.08 7.02
N VAL A 52 3.25 10.34 5.82
CA VAL A 52 2.48 10.82 4.66
C VAL A 52 2.51 9.74 3.60
N LEU A 53 1.36 9.17 3.28
CA LEU A 53 1.19 8.14 2.26
C LEU A 53 0.70 8.78 0.96
N SER A 54 1.42 8.56 -0.14
CA SER A 54 1.07 9.07 -1.46
C SER A 54 1.48 8.08 -2.56
N GLY A 55 1.28 8.45 -3.81
CA GLY A 55 1.73 7.68 -4.98
C GLY A 55 2.66 8.50 -5.85
N ASN A 56 3.74 7.89 -6.34
CA ASN A 56 4.55 8.49 -7.40
C ASN A 56 3.81 8.46 -8.74
N GLY A 57 4.02 9.48 -9.57
CA GLY A 57 3.36 9.64 -10.86
C GLY A 57 1.99 10.31 -10.74
N ARG A 58 1.08 10.00 -11.66
CA ARG A 58 -0.20 10.68 -11.85
C ARG A 58 -1.39 10.06 -11.10
N SER A 59 -1.16 9.08 -10.27
CA SER A 59 -2.22 8.35 -9.56
C SER A 59 -1.74 7.85 -8.22
N PHE A 60 -2.62 7.86 -7.24
CA PHE A 60 -2.35 7.19 -5.99
C PHE A 60 -2.27 5.67 -6.19
N CYS A 61 -3.35 5.04 -6.63
CA CYS A 61 -3.38 3.59 -6.90
C CYS A 61 -4.62 3.21 -7.71
N ALA A 62 -4.43 2.60 -8.86
CA ALA A 62 -5.53 2.18 -9.75
C ALA A 62 -6.22 0.87 -9.33
N GLY A 63 -5.86 0.27 -8.20
CA GLY A 63 -6.42 -0.98 -7.72
C GLY A 63 -5.59 -2.20 -8.07
N LEU A 64 -6.23 -3.36 -8.21
CA LEU A 64 -5.53 -4.61 -8.47
C LEU A 64 -4.96 -4.66 -9.90
N ASP A 65 -3.75 -5.20 -10.05
CA ASP A 65 -3.15 -5.43 -11.37
C ASP A 65 -3.80 -6.66 -12.03
N PHE A 66 -4.66 -6.41 -13.02
CA PHE A 66 -5.39 -7.46 -13.74
C PHE A 66 -4.47 -8.46 -14.45
N SER A 67 -3.29 -8.05 -14.89
CA SER A 67 -2.33 -8.98 -15.51
C SER A 67 -1.82 -10.03 -14.53
N SER A 68 -1.72 -9.67 -13.26
CA SER A 68 -1.40 -10.60 -12.18
C SER A 68 -2.52 -11.60 -11.90
N PHE A 69 -3.78 -11.19 -12.06
CA PHE A 69 -4.95 -12.07 -11.93
C PHE A 69 -5.01 -13.13 -13.04
N GLN A 70 -4.79 -12.74 -14.29
CA GLN A 70 -4.78 -13.68 -15.42
C GLN A 70 -3.66 -14.72 -15.28
N ALA A 71 -2.52 -14.32 -14.73
CA ALA A 71 -1.44 -15.25 -14.43
C ALA A 71 -1.82 -16.26 -13.32
N MET A 72 -2.67 -15.86 -12.37
CA MET A 72 -3.18 -16.74 -11.30
C MET A 72 -4.18 -17.77 -11.85
N GLU A 73 -5.07 -17.39 -12.78
CA GLU A 73 -6.02 -18.31 -13.43
C GLU A 73 -5.32 -19.37 -14.28
N SER A 74 -4.20 -19.03 -14.90
CA SER A 74 -3.44 -19.95 -15.75
C SER A 74 -2.45 -20.84 -15.00
N SER A 75 -2.12 -20.53 -13.74
CA SER A 75 -1.26 -21.32 -12.88
C SER A 75 -2.06 -22.00 -11.76
N SER A 76 -2.79 -23.07 -12.11
CA SER A 76 -3.34 -24.01 -11.13
C SER A 76 -2.22 -24.90 -10.51
N GLY A 77 -1.15 -24.27 -10.04
CA GLY A 77 0.01 -24.93 -9.46
C GLY A 77 0.53 -24.16 -8.25
N GLU A 78 0.73 -24.87 -7.17
CA GLU A 78 1.31 -24.41 -5.92
C GLU A 78 2.59 -23.60 -6.15
N ASN A 79 2.71 -22.43 -5.52
CA ASN A 79 3.85 -21.50 -5.54
C ASN A 79 3.85 -20.40 -6.62
N SER A 80 2.86 -19.52 -6.57
CA SER A 80 2.97 -18.23 -7.25
C SER A 80 3.33 -17.13 -6.23
N GLU A 81 4.54 -16.61 -6.28
CA GLU A 81 4.96 -15.43 -5.49
C GLU A 81 4.12 -14.18 -5.75
N ASN A 82 3.27 -14.21 -6.77
CA ASN A 82 2.38 -13.12 -7.19
C ASN A 82 0.94 -13.24 -6.68
N SER A 83 0.55 -14.34 -6.04
CA SER A 83 -0.76 -14.44 -5.41
C SER A 83 -0.77 -13.71 -4.07
N ALA A 84 -1.78 -12.86 -3.85
CA ALA A 84 -2.07 -12.38 -2.50
C ALA A 84 -2.53 -13.60 -1.69
N PRO A 85 -1.80 -14.02 -0.65
CA PRO A 85 -2.23 -15.17 0.16
C PRO A 85 -3.55 -14.82 0.83
N ILE A 86 -4.53 -15.73 0.70
CA ILE A 86 -5.84 -15.63 1.37
C ILE A 86 -5.77 -16.15 2.82
N ASP A 87 -4.69 -16.84 3.16
CA ASP A 87 -4.48 -17.35 4.50
C ASP A 87 -4.16 -16.20 5.47
N LEU A 88 -4.65 -16.33 6.69
CA LEU A 88 -4.32 -15.38 7.76
C LEU A 88 -2.81 -15.38 8.01
N LEU A 89 -2.26 -14.19 8.19
CA LEU A 89 -0.88 -14.04 8.62
C LEU A 89 -0.72 -14.56 10.04
N GLU A 90 0.40 -15.22 10.31
CA GLU A 90 0.67 -15.79 11.63
C GLU A 90 0.57 -14.72 12.73
N GLY A 91 -0.25 -15.01 13.75
CA GLY A 91 -0.49 -14.10 14.87
C GLY A 91 -1.35 -12.88 14.54
N ARG A 92 -2.03 -12.83 13.37
CA ARG A 92 -2.87 -11.70 12.94
C ARG A 92 -4.29 -12.13 12.60
N MET A 93 -5.20 -11.16 12.61
CA MET A 93 -6.59 -11.33 12.17
C MET A 93 -6.77 -11.08 10.66
N THR A 94 -5.70 -10.74 9.96
CA THR A 94 -5.72 -10.29 8.56
C THR A 94 -4.91 -11.23 7.67
N HIS A 95 -5.35 -11.39 6.41
CA HIS A 95 -4.49 -11.89 5.35
C HIS A 95 -3.68 -10.72 4.73
N MET A 96 -2.72 -11.03 3.85
CA MET A 96 -1.80 -10.04 3.29
C MET A 96 -2.51 -8.84 2.62
N GLY A 97 -3.57 -9.08 1.86
CA GLY A 97 -4.32 -8.01 1.19
C GLY A 97 -5.02 -7.05 2.17
N GLN A 98 -5.58 -7.58 3.25
CA GLN A 98 -6.18 -6.78 4.33
C GLN A 98 -5.10 -6.05 5.13
N GLN A 99 -3.98 -6.73 5.40
CA GLN A 99 -2.88 -6.16 6.18
C GLN A 99 -2.27 -4.94 5.49
N ALA A 100 -2.24 -4.89 4.17
CA ALA A 100 -1.75 -3.72 3.43
C ALA A 100 -2.53 -2.44 3.74
N ALA A 101 -3.83 -2.55 4.02
CA ALA A 101 -4.61 -1.41 4.53
C ALA A 101 -4.48 -1.30 6.06
N TRP A 102 -4.58 -2.41 6.78
CA TRP A 102 -4.63 -2.42 8.24
C TRP A 102 -3.34 -1.95 8.92
N VAL A 103 -2.18 -2.14 8.31
CA VAL A 103 -0.88 -1.75 8.85
C VAL A 103 -0.80 -0.27 9.23
N TRP A 104 -1.51 0.60 8.50
CA TRP A 104 -1.56 2.03 8.79
C TRP A 104 -2.37 2.35 10.05
N GLN A 105 -3.36 1.53 10.40
CA GLN A 105 -4.14 1.64 11.63
C GLN A 105 -3.37 1.16 12.87
N GLU A 106 -2.36 0.33 12.68
CA GLU A 106 -1.52 -0.20 13.76
C GLU A 106 -0.40 0.76 14.19
N LEU A 107 -0.19 1.86 13.44
CA LEU A 107 0.81 2.87 13.79
C LEU A 107 0.31 3.77 14.92
N GLU A 108 1.19 4.06 15.88
CA GLU A 108 0.92 4.97 17.00
C GLU A 108 1.18 6.46 16.64
N ILE A 109 1.44 6.73 15.37
CA ILE A 109 1.65 8.07 14.82
C ILE A 109 0.53 8.41 13.84
N PRO A 110 0.17 9.69 13.64
CA PRO A 110 -0.77 10.09 12.60
C PRO A 110 -0.31 9.67 11.21
N VAL A 111 -1.23 9.18 10.40
CA VAL A 111 -1.01 8.87 8.99
C VAL A 111 -1.90 9.75 8.13
N ILE A 112 -1.29 10.52 7.24
CA ILE A 112 -1.97 11.41 6.29
C ILE A 112 -1.86 10.79 4.90
N CYS A 113 -2.98 10.62 4.21
CA CYS A 113 -2.99 10.16 2.82
C CYS A 113 -3.22 11.32 1.86
N ALA A 114 -2.31 11.53 0.92
CA ALA A 114 -2.45 12.51 -0.16
C ALA A 114 -2.88 11.80 -1.44
N LEU A 115 -4.08 12.13 -1.93
CA LEU A 115 -4.72 11.45 -3.05
C LEU A 115 -4.79 12.33 -4.29
N GLU A 116 -4.28 11.79 -5.39
CA GLU A 116 -4.35 12.36 -6.71
C GLU A 116 -4.63 11.27 -7.75
N GLY A 117 -5.34 11.59 -8.83
CA GLY A 117 -5.64 10.68 -9.92
C GLY A 117 -6.62 9.58 -9.50
N HIS A 118 -6.21 8.33 -9.47
CA HIS A 118 -7.06 7.20 -9.14
C HIS A 118 -6.77 6.65 -7.73
N ALA A 119 -7.83 6.33 -7.00
CA ALA A 119 -7.78 5.56 -5.76
C ALA A 119 -8.89 4.52 -5.81
N LEU A 120 -8.69 3.41 -6.53
CA LEU A 120 -9.72 2.45 -6.88
C LEU A 120 -9.49 1.07 -6.23
N GLY A 121 -10.55 0.38 -5.87
CA GLY A 121 -10.47 -0.99 -5.33
C GLY A 121 -9.52 -1.11 -4.14
N ALA A 122 -8.44 -1.89 -4.27
CA ALA A 122 -7.39 -2.00 -3.24
C ALA A 122 -6.73 -0.65 -2.93
N GLY A 123 -6.61 0.24 -3.94
CA GLY A 123 -6.14 1.61 -3.75
C GLY A 123 -7.09 2.43 -2.88
N PHE A 124 -8.39 2.30 -3.09
CA PHE A 124 -9.40 2.94 -2.23
C PHE A 124 -9.31 2.43 -0.78
N GLN A 125 -9.16 1.13 -0.59
CA GLN A 125 -9.03 0.54 0.76
C GLN A 125 -7.78 1.07 1.48
N ASN A 126 -6.66 1.17 0.78
CA ASN A 126 -5.44 1.77 1.34
C ASN A 126 -5.59 3.27 1.62
N ALA A 127 -6.38 3.98 0.82
CA ALA A 127 -6.68 5.40 1.05
C ALA A 127 -7.58 5.64 2.26
N MET A 128 -8.46 4.68 2.59
CA MET A 128 -9.40 4.81 3.73
C MET A 128 -8.76 4.47 5.08
N ALA A 129 -7.68 3.72 5.11
CA ALA A 129 -7.02 3.31 6.34
C ALA A 129 -6.31 4.44 7.11
N PRO A 130 -5.60 5.40 6.49
CA PRO A 130 -5.01 6.55 7.17
C PRO A 130 -6.00 7.42 7.92
N ASP A 131 -5.50 8.17 8.91
CA ASP A 131 -6.34 9.02 9.79
C ASP A 131 -6.92 10.22 9.06
N ILE A 132 -6.13 10.86 8.19
CA ILE A 132 -6.49 12.07 7.47
C ILE A 132 -6.29 11.87 5.98
N ARG A 133 -7.23 12.31 5.15
CA ARG A 133 -7.13 12.33 3.69
C ARG A 133 -7.14 13.75 3.16
N ILE A 134 -6.16 14.06 2.33
CA ILE A 134 -6.13 15.27 1.52
C ILE A 134 -6.34 14.81 0.07
N VAL A 135 -7.44 15.24 -0.52
CA VAL A 135 -7.92 14.70 -1.80
C VAL A 135 -7.92 15.81 -2.84
N HIS A 136 -7.23 15.59 -3.96
CA HIS A 136 -7.32 16.49 -5.10
C HIS A 136 -8.75 16.48 -5.67
N PRO A 137 -9.32 17.63 -6.08
CA PRO A 137 -10.71 17.71 -6.57
C PRO A 137 -11.04 16.74 -7.72
N ASP A 138 -10.08 16.45 -8.58
CA ASP A 138 -10.25 15.58 -9.75
C ASP A 138 -9.91 14.10 -9.46
N THR A 139 -9.73 13.73 -8.18
CA THR A 139 -9.47 12.35 -7.80
C THR A 139 -10.68 11.46 -8.08
N ASN A 140 -10.45 10.33 -8.74
CA ASN A 140 -11.45 9.31 -9.00
C ASN A 140 -11.35 8.20 -7.95
N MET A 141 -12.39 8.04 -7.16
CA MET A 141 -12.47 7.07 -6.05
C MET A 141 -13.68 6.15 -6.20
#